data_d991c782c679243b37c9eb24dbf36df7
#
_entry.id   d991c782c679243b37c9eb24dbf36df7
#
_cell.length_a   1.000
_cell.length_b   1.000
_cell.length_c   1.000
_cell.angle_alpha   90.00
_cell.angle_beta   90.00
_cell.angle_gamma   90.00
#
_symmetry.space_group_name_H-M   'P 1'
#
loop_
_entity.id
_entity.type
_entity.pdbx_description
1 polymer ?
#
loop_
_entity_poly.entity_id
_entity_poly.type
_entity_poly.pdbx_seq_one_letter_code
_entity_poly.pdbx_strand_id
1 'polypeptide(L)'
;QTIVAVPYDMPIIGYGTKNIGTLRLWQAEAEKPFDFNLFNEQQYDKSVAAANRAEDISRVLYPNDSTDAGKILRLKQQYFFCSASLQDIIRKYKAVYGNDFSHFAEMNAIQLNDTHPVISIPELIRLLTDLEGMSFDDALAICKQVFSYTNHTILAEALEKWSQHLMIATIPRVYDIIVKIDEALGRELAAKGVAGDKAKTMRIIQHHTVHMAFMAIFASRYVNGVAKLHSEILKNDVLRDWYAIYPERFQNKTNGITQRRWLALCNPELSDLLTGLLGDESWKTDLSQLKKLEKFVEDDAVMERVAEIKMHNHQRLAAYIRKKDGIEVDPNTCFDIQIKRLHEYKRQFLNILAILELYYEIKEGSLTDFTPTTFIFGAKSAPGYTRAKGIIKLINEVARLIDNDPQVRGILKVVFVSNYNVSYAEKLVAAADISEQISTAGKEASGTGNMKLMANGAVTMGTYDGANIEIFEEAGEENNYRFGATVDEIRDVAERYNPNWTYNNDRRVKRILGALVDGTLNDGGSGIFRELHDSIVYGAGQRPDQY
;
A
#
# COMPACT_ATOMS: atom_id res chain seq x y z
N GLN A 1 -8.87 -29.65 12.31
CA GLN A 1 -9.97 -29.48 11.35
C GLN A 1 -9.40 -29.40 9.93
N THR A 2 -9.94 -30.18 9.00
CA THR A 2 -9.63 -30.08 7.57
C THR A 2 -10.43 -28.91 6.98
N ILE A 3 -9.76 -28.05 6.20
CA ILE A 3 -10.37 -26.95 5.46
C ILE A 3 -10.23 -27.25 3.97
N VAL A 4 -11.34 -27.20 3.26
CA VAL A 4 -11.40 -27.37 1.79
C VAL A 4 -11.17 -26.01 1.15
N ALA A 5 -10.24 -25.94 0.21
CA ALA A 5 -9.98 -24.72 -0.58
C ALA A 5 -10.68 -24.85 -1.93
N VAL A 6 -11.67 -23.99 -2.15
CA VAL A 6 -12.45 -23.95 -3.40
C VAL A 6 -11.95 -22.82 -4.27
N PRO A 7 -11.44 -23.10 -5.50
CA PRO A 7 -10.92 -22.07 -6.39
C PRO A 7 -12.02 -21.32 -7.13
N TYR A 8 -11.85 -19.98 -7.24
CA TYR A 8 -12.65 -19.12 -8.09
C TYR A 8 -11.71 -18.37 -9.03
N ASP A 9 -11.86 -18.60 -10.32
CA ASP A 9 -10.98 -18.05 -11.34
C ASP A 9 -11.60 -16.86 -12.07
N MET A 10 -10.84 -15.78 -12.18
CA MET A 10 -11.14 -14.68 -13.08
C MET A 10 -10.09 -14.64 -14.19
N PRO A 11 -10.52 -14.76 -15.48
CA PRO A 11 -9.58 -14.65 -16.58
C PRO A 11 -9.07 -13.22 -16.71
N ILE A 12 -7.76 -13.07 -16.88
CA ILE A 12 -7.08 -11.81 -17.14
C ILE A 12 -6.66 -11.83 -18.61
N ILE A 13 -7.45 -11.17 -19.43
CA ILE A 13 -7.25 -11.14 -20.90
C ILE A 13 -6.11 -10.16 -21.19
N GLY A 14 -5.10 -10.61 -21.93
CA GLY A 14 -4.00 -9.78 -22.40
C GLY A 14 -4.44 -8.87 -23.55
N TYR A 15 -3.87 -7.67 -23.63
CA TYR A 15 -4.15 -6.72 -24.71
C TYR A 15 -3.39 -7.11 -26.00
N GLY A 16 -4.12 -7.32 -27.09
CA GLY A 16 -3.53 -7.65 -28.40
C GLY A 16 -2.74 -8.98 -28.43
N THR A 17 -3.00 -9.90 -27.50
CA THR A 17 -2.31 -11.19 -27.39
C THR A 17 -3.31 -12.34 -27.22
N LYS A 18 -2.86 -13.56 -27.49
CA LYS A 18 -3.62 -14.79 -27.22
C LYS A 18 -3.46 -15.32 -25.79
N ASN A 19 -2.58 -14.73 -25.01
CA ASN A 19 -2.33 -15.15 -23.64
C ASN A 19 -3.45 -14.68 -22.71
N ILE A 20 -3.94 -15.60 -21.89
CA ILE A 20 -4.93 -15.32 -20.84
C ILE A 20 -4.32 -15.73 -19.52
N GLY A 21 -4.09 -14.78 -18.63
CA GLY A 21 -3.70 -15.03 -17.24
C GLY A 21 -4.90 -15.45 -16.40
N THR A 22 -4.66 -15.90 -15.19
CA THR A 22 -5.71 -16.27 -14.23
C THR A 22 -5.44 -15.57 -12.90
N LEU A 23 -6.43 -14.83 -12.41
CA LEU A 23 -6.49 -14.44 -11.01
C LEU A 23 -7.30 -15.51 -10.28
N ARG A 24 -6.62 -16.32 -9.46
CA ARG A 24 -7.26 -17.36 -8.66
C ARG A 24 -7.47 -16.87 -7.23
N LEU A 25 -8.72 -16.90 -6.79
CA LEU A 25 -9.14 -16.66 -5.42
C LEU A 25 -9.57 -17.98 -4.79
N TRP A 26 -9.46 -18.07 -3.46
CA TRP A 26 -9.80 -19.27 -2.71
C TRP A 26 -10.87 -18.96 -1.67
N GLN A 27 -11.90 -19.80 -1.64
CA GLN A 27 -12.89 -19.82 -0.57
C GLN A 27 -12.60 -21.00 0.36
N ALA A 28 -12.65 -20.73 1.65
CA ALA A 28 -12.48 -21.77 2.66
C ALA A 28 -13.84 -22.39 3.01
N GLU A 29 -13.93 -23.70 2.96
CA GLU A 29 -15.13 -24.46 3.31
C GLU A 29 -14.81 -25.59 4.29
N ALA A 30 -15.77 -25.99 5.09
CA ALA A 30 -15.64 -27.17 5.94
C ALA A 30 -15.91 -28.45 5.13
N GLU A 31 -15.12 -29.51 5.35
CA GLU A 31 -15.36 -30.83 4.76
C GLU A 31 -16.77 -31.37 5.11
N LYS A 32 -17.23 -31.09 6.33
CA LYS A 32 -18.58 -31.36 6.81
C LYS A 32 -19.19 -30.07 7.34
N PRO A 33 -19.95 -29.35 6.51
CA PRO A 33 -20.45 -28.02 6.88
C PRO A 33 -21.63 -28.07 7.86
N PHE A 34 -22.32 -29.20 7.96
CA PHE A 34 -23.52 -29.37 8.76
C PHE A 34 -23.51 -30.72 9.52
N ASP A 35 -23.84 -30.67 10.82
CA ASP A 35 -23.99 -31.82 11.67
C ASP A 35 -25.49 -32.05 11.98
N PHE A 36 -26.09 -33.05 11.31
CA PHE A 36 -27.49 -33.35 11.44
C PHE A 36 -27.85 -33.83 12.87
N ASN A 37 -26.96 -34.56 13.55
CA ASN A 37 -27.24 -35.06 14.89
C ASN A 37 -27.34 -33.90 15.89
N LEU A 38 -26.37 -32.98 15.87
CA LEU A 38 -26.41 -31.80 16.71
C LEU A 38 -27.65 -30.92 16.41
N PHE A 39 -28.02 -30.81 15.14
CA PHE A 39 -29.23 -30.10 14.75
C PHE A 39 -30.48 -30.73 15.32
N ASN A 40 -30.59 -32.07 15.19
CA ASN A 40 -31.73 -32.82 15.71
C ASN A 40 -31.81 -32.78 17.26
N GLU A 41 -30.66 -32.63 17.93
CA GLU A 41 -30.56 -32.39 19.37
C GLU A 41 -30.83 -30.94 19.78
N GLN A 42 -31.31 -30.09 18.88
CA GLN A 42 -31.58 -28.68 19.07
C GLN A 42 -30.34 -27.82 19.42
N GLN A 43 -29.14 -28.32 19.09
CA GLN A 43 -27.87 -27.59 19.24
C GLN A 43 -27.53 -26.88 17.91
N TYR A 44 -28.41 -25.96 17.48
CA TYR A 44 -28.38 -25.34 16.15
C TYR A 44 -27.06 -24.63 15.83
N ASP A 45 -26.55 -23.83 16.75
CA ASP A 45 -25.27 -23.10 16.56
C ASP A 45 -24.08 -24.05 16.40
N LYS A 46 -24.08 -25.16 17.16
CA LYS A 46 -23.01 -26.14 17.09
C LYS A 46 -23.09 -26.95 15.79
N SER A 47 -24.30 -27.18 15.26
CA SER A 47 -24.49 -27.93 14.03
C SER A 47 -23.84 -27.30 12.80
N VAL A 48 -23.62 -25.97 12.80
CA VAL A 48 -22.97 -25.18 11.74
C VAL A 48 -21.62 -24.59 12.15
N ALA A 49 -21.16 -24.89 13.36
CA ALA A 49 -19.93 -24.30 13.89
C ALA A 49 -18.68 -24.62 13.05
N ALA A 50 -18.63 -25.80 12.42
CA ALA A 50 -17.54 -26.19 11.54
C ALA A 50 -17.53 -25.34 10.26
N ALA A 51 -18.70 -25.09 9.66
CA ALA A 51 -18.86 -24.21 8.50
C ALA A 51 -18.41 -22.79 8.84
N ASN A 52 -18.94 -22.22 9.92
CA ASN A 52 -18.59 -20.86 10.35
C ASN A 52 -17.09 -20.67 10.56
N ARG A 53 -16.42 -21.59 11.26
CA ARG A 53 -14.97 -21.53 11.47
C ARG A 53 -14.14 -21.64 10.19
N ALA A 54 -14.61 -22.39 9.19
CA ALA A 54 -13.96 -22.48 7.89
C ALA A 54 -14.16 -21.19 7.09
N GLU A 55 -15.40 -20.75 6.97
CA GLU A 55 -15.77 -19.55 6.22
C GLU A 55 -15.11 -18.27 6.77
N ASP A 56 -14.92 -18.16 8.08
CA ASP A 56 -14.23 -17.00 8.71
C ASP A 56 -12.84 -16.76 8.12
N ILE A 57 -12.15 -17.81 7.64
CA ILE A 57 -10.82 -17.71 7.04
C ILE A 57 -10.85 -16.85 5.76
N SER A 58 -11.90 -16.95 4.96
CA SER A 58 -12.00 -16.22 3.68
C SER A 58 -13.09 -15.14 3.64
N ARG A 59 -13.88 -14.99 4.70
CA ARG A 59 -15.04 -14.08 4.74
C ARG A 59 -14.65 -12.62 4.66
N VAL A 60 -13.64 -12.18 5.42
CA VAL A 60 -13.14 -10.80 5.43
C VAL A 60 -11.63 -10.81 5.48
N LEU A 61 -10.98 -10.30 4.44
CA LEU A 61 -9.53 -10.14 4.40
C LEU A 61 -9.10 -8.96 5.29
N TYR A 62 -7.94 -9.10 5.94
CA TYR A 62 -7.41 -8.15 6.93
C TYR A 62 -8.38 -7.91 8.10
N PRO A 63 -8.62 -8.92 8.93
CA PRO A 63 -9.42 -8.77 10.14
C PRO A 63 -8.77 -7.80 11.11
N ASN A 64 -9.55 -7.30 12.08
CA ASN A 64 -8.96 -6.58 13.21
C ASN A 64 -8.04 -7.53 14.00
N ASP A 65 -6.74 -7.21 14.05
CA ASP A 65 -5.68 -7.99 14.68
C ASP A 65 -5.13 -7.36 15.98
N SER A 66 -5.93 -6.52 16.62
CA SER A 66 -5.59 -5.92 17.92
C SER A 66 -5.50 -6.93 19.06
N THR A 67 -6.11 -8.11 18.90
CA THR A 67 -6.09 -9.21 19.87
C THR A 67 -5.48 -10.48 19.26
N ASP A 68 -5.10 -11.44 20.09
CA ASP A 68 -4.55 -12.73 19.62
C ASP A 68 -5.55 -13.50 18.75
N ALA A 69 -6.85 -13.41 19.00
CA ALA A 69 -7.86 -14.03 18.15
C ALA A 69 -7.82 -13.49 16.71
N GLY A 70 -7.69 -12.18 16.55
CA GLY A 70 -7.56 -11.55 15.24
C GLY A 70 -6.22 -11.88 14.56
N LYS A 71 -5.12 -11.93 15.32
CA LYS A 71 -3.80 -12.35 14.83
C LYS A 71 -3.81 -13.81 14.35
N ILE A 72 -4.43 -14.70 15.13
CA ILE A 72 -4.59 -16.12 14.75
C ILE A 72 -5.40 -16.24 13.45
N LEU A 73 -6.50 -15.50 13.32
CA LEU A 73 -7.28 -15.51 12.09
C LEU A 73 -6.45 -15.03 10.90
N ARG A 74 -5.70 -13.93 11.05
CA ARG A 74 -4.81 -13.42 10.00
C ARG A 74 -3.73 -14.45 9.61
N LEU A 75 -3.12 -15.13 10.59
CA LEU A 75 -2.14 -16.18 10.31
C LEU A 75 -2.77 -17.37 9.57
N LYS A 76 -4.00 -17.77 9.94
CA LYS A 76 -4.77 -18.80 9.21
C LYS A 76 -5.07 -18.37 7.77
N GLN A 77 -5.41 -17.11 7.53
CA GLN A 77 -5.64 -16.58 6.18
C GLN A 77 -4.37 -16.68 5.33
N GLN A 78 -3.23 -16.19 5.83
CA GLN A 78 -1.95 -16.27 5.13
C GLN A 78 -1.60 -17.72 4.78
N TYR A 79 -1.68 -18.62 5.75
CA TYR A 79 -1.37 -20.03 5.55
C TYR A 79 -2.33 -20.69 4.55
N PHE A 80 -3.64 -20.46 4.69
CA PHE A 80 -4.65 -21.05 3.82
C PHE A 80 -4.45 -20.69 2.35
N PHE A 81 -4.29 -19.40 2.04
CA PHE A 81 -4.10 -18.96 0.67
C PHE A 81 -2.78 -19.44 0.07
N CYS A 82 -1.70 -19.43 0.85
CA CYS A 82 -0.41 -19.92 0.40
C CYS A 82 -0.41 -21.42 0.15
N SER A 83 -0.93 -22.21 1.09
CA SER A 83 -0.98 -23.67 0.99
C SER A 83 -1.85 -24.14 -0.17
N ALA A 84 -3.05 -23.56 -0.34
CA ALA A 84 -3.94 -23.88 -1.45
C ALA A 84 -3.28 -23.59 -2.81
N SER A 85 -2.61 -22.44 -2.94
CA SER A 85 -1.92 -22.06 -4.17
C SER A 85 -0.74 -22.98 -4.48
N LEU A 86 0.08 -23.31 -3.48
CA LEU A 86 1.23 -24.20 -3.66
C LEU A 86 0.82 -25.63 -4.01
N GLN A 87 -0.21 -26.16 -3.37
CA GLN A 87 -0.74 -27.48 -3.70
C GLN A 87 -1.25 -27.53 -5.15
N ASP A 88 -1.91 -26.49 -5.63
CA ASP A 88 -2.36 -26.41 -7.02
C ASP A 88 -1.18 -26.29 -8.01
N ILE A 89 -0.14 -25.53 -7.67
CA ILE A 89 1.08 -25.45 -8.47
C ILE A 89 1.75 -26.81 -8.57
N ILE A 90 1.93 -27.52 -7.45
CA ILE A 90 2.51 -28.86 -7.43
C ILE A 90 1.64 -29.84 -8.24
N ARG A 91 0.33 -29.83 -8.06
CA ARG A 91 -0.60 -30.67 -8.80
C ARG A 91 -0.48 -30.45 -10.32
N LYS A 92 -0.42 -29.20 -10.77
CA LYS A 92 -0.25 -28.86 -12.19
C LYS A 92 1.10 -29.31 -12.72
N TYR A 93 2.16 -29.09 -11.95
CA TYR A 93 3.50 -29.54 -12.30
C TYR A 93 3.56 -31.06 -12.47
N LYS A 94 3.03 -31.81 -11.49
CA LYS A 94 3.01 -33.29 -11.53
C LYS A 94 2.17 -33.86 -12.68
N ALA A 95 1.17 -33.14 -13.16
CA ALA A 95 0.40 -33.54 -14.34
C ALA A 95 1.24 -33.59 -15.63
N VAL A 96 2.37 -32.85 -15.68
CA VAL A 96 3.28 -32.81 -16.82
C VAL A 96 4.55 -33.63 -16.58
N TYR A 97 5.16 -33.49 -15.40
CA TYR A 97 6.48 -34.04 -15.08
C TYR A 97 6.44 -35.22 -14.11
N GLY A 98 5.26 -35.67 -13.66
CA GLY A 98 5.14 -36.72 -12.66
C GLY A 98 5.79 -36.35 -11.34
N ASN A 99 6.54 -37.30 -10.76
CA ASN A 99 7.23 -37.10 -9.48
C ASN A 99 8.70 -36.63 -9.66
N ASP A 100 9.09 -36.24 -10.87
CA ASP A 100 10.43 -35.67 -11.12
C ASP A 100 10.44 -34.16 -10.86
N PHE A 101 10.96 -33.73 -9.72
CA PHE A 101 11.04 -32.33 -9.32
C PHE A 101 12.34 -31.64 -9.81
N SER A 102 13.19 -32.28 -10.61
CA SER A 102 14.43 -31.67 -11.11
C SER A 102 14.21 -30.40 -11.93
N HIS A 103 13.06 -30.31 -12.61
CA HIS A 103 12.66 -29.14 -13.41
C HIS A 103 11.75 -28.17 -12.67
N PHE A 104 11.43 -28.42 -11.39
CA PHE A 104 10.42 -27.61 -10.69
C PHE A 104 10.81 -26.12 -10.62
N ALA A 105 12.07 -25.82 -10.32
CA ALA A 105 12.55 -24.45 -10.23
C ALA A 105 12.67 -23.75 -11.58
N GLU A 106 12.91 -24.51 -12.66
CA GLU A 106 12.94 -23.98 -14.02
C GLU A 106 11.54 -23.60 -14.52
N MET A 107 10.55 -24.42 -14.18
CA MET A 107 9.16 -24.28 -14.67
C MET A 107 8.28 -23.37 -13.79
N ASN A 108 8.74 -22.99 -12.61
CA ASN A 108 7.98 -22.19 -11.66
C ASN A 108 8.81 -21.02 -11.12
N ALA A 109 8.27 -19.81 -11.24
CA ALA A 109 8.78 -18.62 -10.59
C ALA A 109 7.67 -18.01 -9.73
N ILE A 110 7.91 -17.86 -8.44
CA ILE A 110 6.93 -17.38 -7.47
C ILE A 110 7.42 -16.07 -6.88
N GLN A 111 6.69 -14.99 -7.17
CA GLN A 111 6.97 -13.66 -6.62
C GLN A 111 6.20 -13.47 -5.31
N LEU A 112 6.93 -13.24 -4.22
CA LEU A 112 6.37 -12.89 -2.93
C LEU A 112 6.16 -11.37 -2.88
N ASN A 113 4.89 -10.97 -2.87
CA ASN A 113 4.50 -9.56 -2.83
C ASN A 113 4.40 -9.11 -1.37
N ASP A 114 5.45 -8.51 -0.84
CA ASP A 114 5.69 -8.22 0.57
C ASP A 114 5.90 -9.50 1.43
N THR A 115 5.83 -9.36 2.74
CA THR A 115 6.01 -10.45 3.71
C THR A 115 4.76 -11.30 3.92
N HIS A 116 3.59 -10.83 3.49
CA HIS A 116 2.31 -11.51 3.71
C HIS A 116 2.30 -12.96 3.20
N PRO A 117 2.85 -13.30 2.01
CA PRO A 117 2.90 -14.68 1.51
C PRO A 117 4.18 -15.43 1.86
N VAL A 118 5.08 -14.90 2.69
CA VAL A 118 6.39 -15.53 3.00
C VAL A 118 6.25 -16.90 3.64
N ILE A 119 5.12 -17.18 4.30
CA ILE A 119 4.80 -18.52 4.82
C ILE A 119 4.75 -19.59 3.71
N SER A 120 4.70 -19.18 2.44
CA SER A 120 4.84 -20.08 1.29
C SER A 120 6.18 -20.83 1.28
N ILE A 121 7.24 -20.22 1.81
CA ILE A 121 8.57 -20.86 1.86
C ILE A 121 8.57 -22.12 2.73
N PRO A 122 8.26 -22.03 4.04
CA PRO A 122 8.21 -23.24 4.86
C PRO A 122 7.09 -24.19 4.44
N GLU A 123 5.99 -23.69 3.87
CA GLU A 123 4.91 -24.56 3.38
C GLU A 123 5.33 -25.35 2.14
N LEU A 124 6.04 -24.75 1.18
CA LEU A 124 6.57 -25.49 0.04
C LEU A 124 7.53 -26.59 0.49
N ILE A 125 8.44 -26.28 1.43
CA ILE A 125 9.36 -27.29 2.00
C ILE A 125 8.55 -28.41 2.65
N ARG A 126 7.53 -28.10 3.46
CA ARG A 126 6.66 -29.10 4.08
C ARG A 126 5.98 -30.01 3.04
N LEU A 127 5.42 -29.43 1.98
CA LEU A 127 4.77 -30.20 0.93
C LEU A 127 5.77 -31.13 0.22
N LEU A 128 6.95 -30.63 -0.12
CA LEU A 128 7.99 -31.43 -0.79
C LEU A 128 8.58 -32.52 0.13
N THR A 129 8.75 -32.23 1.42
CA THR A 129 9.31 -33.22 2.37
C THR A 129 8.28 -34.23 2.85
N ASP A 130 7.11 -33.76 3.33
CA ASP A 130 6.13 -34.60 4.00
C ASP A 130 5.26 -35.38 3.02
N LEU A 131 4.97 -34.84 1.82
CA LEU A 131 4.09 -35.47 0.83
C LEU A 131 4.85 -36.10 -0.34
N GLU A 132 5.97 -35.50 -0.75
CA GLU A 132 6.72 -35.98 -1.91
C GLU A 132 8.01 -36.74 -1.50
N GLY A 133 8.33 -36.81 -0.20
CA GLY A 133 9.47 -37.58 0.33
C GLY A 133 10.85 -37.01 0.03
N MET A 134 10.93 -35.73 -0.34
CA MET A 134 12.20 -35.05 -0.64
C MET A 134 13.00 -34.76 0.64
N SER A 135 14.32 -34.68 0.54
CA SER A 135 15.15 -34.20 1.66
C SER A 135 14.87 -32.72 1.95
N PHE A 136 15.10 -32.28 3.21
CA PHE A 136 14.96 -30.88 3.58
C PHE A 136 15.93 -29.98 2.78
N ASP A 137 17.16 -30.42 2.60
CA ASP A 137 18.18 -29.61 1.91
C ASP A 137 17.86 -29.44 0.42
N ASP A 138 17.34 -30.46 -0.26
CA ASP A 138 16.90 -30.37 -1.65
C ASP A 138 15.66 -29.47 -1.77
N ALA A 139 14.69 -29.61 -0.86
CA ALA A 139 13.50 -28.74 -0.84
C ALA A 139 13.87 -27.27 -0.60
N LEU A 140 14.81 -26.99 0.31
CA LEU A 140 15.31 -25.63 0.55
C LEU A 140 16.06 -25.08 -0.67
N ALA A 141 16.85 -25.93 -1.36
CA ALA A 141 17.56 -25.54 -2.58
C ALA A 141 16.56 -25.16 -3.71
N ILE A 142 15.45 -25.89 -3.85
CA ILE A 142 14.36 -25.54 -4.77
C ILE A 142 13.76 -24.19 -4.38
N CYS A 143 13.44 -23.96 -3.10
CA CYS A 143 12.88 -22.68 -2.64
C CYS A 143 13.77 -21.49 -2.99
N LYS A 144 15.10 -21.60 -2.78
CA LYS A 144 16.07 -20.57 -3.11
C LYS A 144 16.14 -20.21 -4.61
N GLN A 145 15.57 -21.03 -5.47
CA GLN A 145 15.51 -20.79 -6.92
C GLN A 145 14.13 -20.34 -7.39
N VAL A 146 13.07 -20.84 -6.74
CA VAL A 146 11.66 -20.59 -7.13
C VAL A 146 11.16 -19.24 -6.64
N PHE A 147 11.47 -18.84 -5.39
CA PHE A 147 10.97 -17.62 -4.79
C PHE A 147 11.82 -16.41 -5.12
N SER A 148 11.15 -15.27 -5.26
CA SER A 148 11.74 -13.93 -5.25
C SER A 148 10.89 -13.02 -4.37
N TYR A 149 11.52 -12.12 -3.62
CA TYR A 149 10.88 -11.30 -2.61
C TYR A 149 10.91 -9.82 -3.01
N THR A 150 9.73 -9.22 -3.12
CA THR A 150 9.58 -7.76 -3.25
C THR A 150 9.24 -7.16 -1.90
N ASN A 151 10.10 -6.28 -1.40
CA ASN A 151 9.84 -5.52 -0.18
C ASN A 151 9.06 -4.24 -0.50
N HIS A 152 8.03 -3.93 0.29
CA HIS A 152 7.23 -2.70 0.18
C HIS A 152 7.34 -1.79 1.41
N THR A 153 8.26 -2.08 2.34
CA THR A 153 8.36 -1.42 3.64
C THR A 153 9.73 -0.81 3.82
N ILE A 154 9.79 0.47 4.20
CA ILE A 154 11.04 1.17 4.53
C ILE A 154 11.35 1.08 6.03
N LEU A 155 10.33 1.03 6.88
CA LEU A 155 10.49 1.07 8.33
C LEU A 155 10.89 -0.30 8.87
N ALA A 156 12.09 -0.44 9.43
CA ALA A 156 12.58 -1.69 9.99
C ALA A 156 11.64 -2.28 11.06
N GLU A 157 11.03 -1.44 11.87
CA GLU A 157 10.07 -1.85 12.89
C GLU A 157 8.73 -2.33 12.32
N ALA A 158 8.38 -1.93 11.10
CA ALA A 158 7.15 -2.35 10.42
C ALA A 158 7.34 -3.64 9.60
N LEU A 159 8.54 -4.21 9.55
CA LEU A 159 8.76 -5.54 8.98
C LEU A 159 7.99 -6.58 9.77
N GLU A 160 7.23 -7.44 9.06
CA GLU A 160 6.31 -8.39 9.68
C GLU A 160 7.03 -9.41 10.57
N LYS A 161 6.49 -9.56 11.77
CA LYS A 161 6.98 -10.51 12.78
C LYS A 161 5.79 -11.27 13.36
N TRP A 162 6.00 -12.56 13.64
CA TRP A 162 5.01 -13.39 14.28
C TRP A 162 5.51 -13.93 15.61
N SER A 163 4.66 -13.93 16.62
CA SER A 163 4.95 -14.61 17.88
C SER A 163 5.17 -16.11 17.64
N GLN A 164 6.26 -16.64 18.15
CA GLN A 164 6.56 -18.07 18.17
C GLN A 164 5.40 -18.89 18.74
N HIS A 165 4.84 -18.43 19.87
CA HIS A 165 3.71 -19.08 20.53
C HIS A 165 2.47 -19.20 19.61
N LEU A 166 2.12 -18.11 18.90
CA LEU A 166 0.97 -18.12 17.98
C LEU A 166 1.21 -19.07 16.79
N MET A 167 2.43 -19.13 16.27
CA MET A 167 2.77 -20.04 15.17
C MET A 167 2.70 -21.50 15.61
N ILE A 168 3.26 -21.83 16.77
CA ILE A 168 3.19 -23.20 17.34
C ILE A 168 1.73 -23.62 17.57
N ALA A 169 0.92 -22.72 18.13
CA ALA A 169 -0.49 -23.02 18.41
C ALA A 169 -1.35 -23.17 17.14
N THR A 170 -1.00 -22.50 16.03
CA THR A 170 -1.84 -22.42 14.83
C THR A 170 -1.36 -23.35 13.72
N ILE A 171 -0.05 -23.40 13.46
CA ILE A 171 0.58 -24.11 12.33
C ILE A 171 1.87 -24.81 12.80
N PRO A 172 1.79 -25.74 13.78
CA PRO A 172 2.95 -26.32 14.45
C PRO A 172 3.94 -26.97 13.47
N ARG A 173 3.46 -27.72 12.49
CA ARG A 173 4.35 -28.40 11.54
C ARG A 173 5.10 -27.43 10.64
N VAL A 174 4.47 -26.33 10.23
CA VAL A 174 5.15 -25.26 9.47
C VAL A 174 6.20 -24.56 10.34
N TYR A 175 5.89 -24.36 11.63
CA TYR A 175 6.87 -23.81 12.56
C TYR A 175 8.10 -24.72 12.73
N ASP A 176 7.95 -26.05 12.78
CA ASP A 176 9.08 -26.99 12.81
C ASP A 176 9.98 -26.83 11.57
N ILE A 177 9.40 -26.58 10.41
CA ILE A 177 10.16 -26.29 9.19
C ILE A 177 10.89 -24.94 9.30
N ILE A 178 10.26 -23.91 9.86
CA ILE A 178 10.92 -22.60 10.10
C ILE A 178 12.15 -22.76 11.00
N VAL A 179 12.08 -23.59 12.05
CA VAL A 179 13.23 -23.88 12.90
C VAL A 179 14.38 -24.47 12.08
N LYS A 180 14.11 -25.45 11.22
CA LYS A 180 15.13 -26.04 10.33
C LYS A 180 15.72 -25.03 9.34
N ILE A 181 14.90 -24.11 8.81
CA ILE A 181 15.38 -23.02 7.92
C ILE A 181 16.33 -22.10 8.71
N ASP A 182 15.97 -21.74 9.93
CA ASP A 182 16.79 -20.90 10.80
C ASP A 182 18.13 -21.57 11.18
N GLU A 183 18.12 -22.89 11.43
CA GLU A 183 19.33 -23.68 11.63
C GLU A 183 20.21 -23.70 10.38
N ALA A 184 19.62 -23.88 9.19
CA ALA A 184 20.33 -23.84 7.91
C ALA A 184 20.97 -22.47 7.67
N LEU A 185 20.25 -21.38 7.98
CA LEU A 185 20.80 -20.03 7.95
C LEU A 185 22.00 -19.90 8.90
N GLY A 186 21.88 -20.38 10.13
CA GLY A 186 22.98 -20.35 11.11
C GLY A 186 24.25 -21.05 10.60
N ARG A 187 24.11 -22.22 9.95
CA ARG A 187 25.24 -22.93 9.32
C ARG A 187 25.84 -22.13 8.16
N GLU A 188 25.01 -21.52 7.32
CA GLU A 188 25.51 -20.71 6.17
C GLU A 188 26.20 -19.43 6.64
N LEU A 189 25.67 -18.73 7.66
CA LEU A 189 26.30 -17.56 8.26
C LEU A 189 27.70 -17.92 8.83
N ALA A 190 27.79 -19.02 9.56
CA ALA A 190 29.07 -19.51 10.11
C ALA A 190 30.09 -19.85 9.00
N ALA A 191 29.63 -20.51 7.93
CA ALA A 191 30.47 -20.82 6.77
C ALA A 191 30.98 -19.57 6.04
N LYS A 192 30.20 -18.46 6.09
CA LYS A 192 30.59 -17.14 5.55
C LYS A 192 31.40 -16.29 6.55
N GLY A 193 31.77 -16.84 7.71
CA GLY A 193 32.58 -16.15 8.73
C GLY A 193 31.77 -15.12 9.57
N VAL A 194 30.47 -15.15 9.54
CA VAL A 194 29.63 -14.28 10.36
C VAL A 194 29.47 -14.91 11.74
N ALA A 195 29.93 -14.22 12.78
CA ALA A 195 29.95 -14.72 14.16
C ALA A 195 29.48 -13.68 15.18
N GLY A 196 29.40 -14.08 16.45
CA GLY A 196 29.07 -13.20 17.58
C GLY A 196 27.65 -12.62 17.50
N ASP A 197 27.50 -11.38 17.91
CA ASP A 197 26.19 -10.73 17.99
C ASP A 197 25.59 -10.47 16.60
N LYS A 198 26.41 -10.23 15.59
CA LYS A 198 25.94 -10.07 14.22
C LYS A 198 25.20 -11.32 13.72
N ALA A 199 25.74 -12.52 13.98
CA ALA A 199 25.06 -13.76 13.63
C ALA A 199 23.73 -13.93 14.36
N LYS A 200 23.65 -13.51 15.64
CA LYS A 200 22.42 -13.58 16.44
C LYS A 200 21.33 -12.64 15.91
N THR A 201 21.69 -11.40 15.54
CA THR A 201 20.75 -10.39 15.02
C THR A 201 20.24 -10.70 13.60
N MET A 202 20.84 -11.64 12.90
CA MET A 202 20.41 -12.10 11.58
C MET A 202 19.60 -13.39 11.61
N ARG A 203 19.35 -13.99 12.79
CA ARG A 203 18.51 -15.21 12.88
C ARG A 203 17.06 -14.90 12.50
N ILE A 204 16.39 -15.87 11.91
CA ILE A 204 14.95 -15.79 11.61
C ILE A 204 14.15 -15.81 12.92
N ILE A 205 14.55 -16.63 13.86
CA ILE A 205 13.92 -16.73 15.18
C ILE A 205 14.76 -15.97 16.22
N GLN A 206 14.21 -14.88 16.74
CA GLN A 206 14.85 -14.05 17.75
C GLN A 206 13.84 -13.64 18.84
N HIS A 207 14.25 -13.69 20.10
CA HIS A 207 13.41 -13.21 21.22
C HIS A 207 11.94 -13.69 21.13
N HIS A 208 11.74 -14.98 20.90
CA HIS A 208 10.41 -15.61 20.72
C HIS A 208 9.58 -15.07 19.56
N THR A 209 10.22 -14.50 18.55
CA THR A 209 9.59 -13.88 17.40
C THR A 209 10.21 -14.40 16.10
N VAL A 210 9.38 -14.68 15.11
CA VAL A 210 9.78 -15.08 13.76
C VAL A 210 9.78 -13.86 12.85
N HIS A 211 10.95 -13.56 12.25
CA HIS A 211 11.16 -12.44 11.34
C HIS A 211 10.94 -12.87 9.89
N MET A 212 9.78 -12.52 9.32
CA MET A 212 9.37 -13.01 7.99
C MET A 212 10.28 -12.50 6.88
N ALA A 213 10.69 -11.22 6.91
CA ALA A 213 11.59 -10.66 5.91
C ALA A 213 12.95 -11.38 5.88
N PHE A 214 13.48 -11.78 7.03
CA PHE A 214 14.76 -12.49 7.10
C PHE A 214 14.68 -13.87 6.46
N MET A 215 13.59 -14.58 6.70
CA MET A 215 13.32 -15.85 6.03
C MET A 215 13.16 -15.67 4.51
N ALA A 216 12.45 -14.62 4.08
CA ALA A 216 12.29 -14.30 2.67
C ALA A 216 13.64 -14.03 1.98
N ILE A 217 14.52 -13.22 2.58
CA ILE A 217 15.84 -12.91 2.02
C ILE A 217 16.72 -14.16 1.93
N PHE A 218 16.72 -14.98 2.97
CA PHE A 218 17.53 -16.21 3.01
C PHE A 218 17.10 -17.23 1.97
N ALA A 219 15.79 -17.44 1.81
CA ALA A 219 15.24 -18.51 1.00
C ALA A 219 14.71 -18.05 -0.37
N SER A 220 15.04 -16.84 -0.81
CA SER A 220 14.69 -16.33 -2.15
C SER A 220 15.90 -16.14 -3.03
N ARG A 221 15.68 -16.24 -4.36
CA ARG A 221 16.68 -15.98 -5.37
C ARG A 221 17.04 -14.51 -5.45
N TYR A 222 16.04 -13.65 -5.46
CA TYR A 222 16.18 -12.19 -5.56
C TYR A 222 15.34 -11.47 -4.52
N VAL A 223 15.81 -10.28 -4.15
CA VAL A 223 15.15 -9.32 -3.26
C VAL A 223 15.13 -7.98 -3.95
N ASN A 224 13.99 -7.34 -4.12
CA ASN A 224 13.95 -6.01 -4.71
C ASN A 224 13.20 -4.99 -3.85
N GLY A 225 13.68 -3.75 -3.90
CA GLY A 225 12.91 -2.57 -3.59
C GLY A 225 12.06 -2.13 -4.78
N VAL A 226 11.21 -1.13 -4.57
CA VAL A 226 10.17 -0.70 -5.53
C VAL A 226 10.34 0.73 -6.05
N ALA A 227 11.44 1.39 -5.70
CA ALA A 227 11.95 2.64 -6.28
C ALA A 227 13.46 2.73 -6.04
N LYS A 228 14.17 3.58 -6.77
CA LYS A 228 15.64 3.75 -6.62
C LYS A 228 16.00 4.06 -5.16
N LEU A 229 15.41 5.14 -4.59
CA LEU A 229 15.67 5.53 -3.21
C LEU A 229 15.34 4.41 -2.23
N HIS A 230 14.21 3.75 -2.38
CA HIS A 230 13.81 2.62 -1.52
C HIS A 230 14.86 1.51 -1.54
N SER A 231 15.31 1.13 -2.73
CA SER A 231 16.32 0.08 -2.88
C SER A 231 17.65 0.45 -2.22
N GLU A 232 18.07 1.72 -2.30
CA GLU A 232 19.27 2.19 -1.60
C GLU A 232 19.09 2.23 -0.07
N ILE A 233 17.94 2.63 0.43
CA ILE A 233 17.63 2.57 1.87
C ILE A 233 17.65 1.11 2.37
N LEU A 234 17.09 0.17 1.60
CA LEU A 234 17.17 -1.25 1.96
C LEU A 234 18.62 -1.74 2.07
N LYS A 235 19.48 -1.40 1.10
CA LYS A 235 20.88 -1.83 1.04
C LYS A 235 21.74 -1.19 2.13
N ASN A 236 21.54 0.11 2.39
CA ASN A 236 22.47 0.90 3.20
C ASN A 236 22.00 1.06 4.66
N ASP A 237 20.71 0.80 4.95
CA ASP A 237 20.12 1.00 6.27
C ASP A 237 19.34 -0.25 6.74
N VAL A 238 18.12 -0.45 6.26
CA VAL A 238 17.14 -1.41 6.80
C VAL A 238 17.64 -2.85 6.76
N LEU A 239 18.28 -3.27 5.68
CA LEU A 239 18.77 -4.63 5.42
C LEU A 239 20.28 -4.65 5.14
N ARG A 240 21.02 -3.66 5.64
CA ARG A 240 22.45 -3.49 5.41
C ARG A 240 23.27 -4.76 5.66
N ASP A 241 23.01 -5.45 6.76
CA ASP A 241 23.75 -6.66 7.12
C ASP A 241 23.45 -7.82 6.17
N TRP A 242 22.24 -7.90 5.65
CA TRP A 242 21.84 -8.87 4.64
C TRP A 242 22.45 -8.55 3.27
N TYR A 243 22.46 -7.28 2.89
CA TYR A 243 23.11 -6.83 1.65
C TYR A 243 24.63 -7.12 1.67
N ALA A 244 25.28 -6.92 2.81
CA ALA A 244 26.71 -7.23 2.94
C ALA A 244 27.04 -8.72 2.73
N ILE A 245 26.07 -9.64 2.94
CA ILE A 245 26.29 -11.09 2.81
C ILE A 245 25.80 -11.61 1.45
N TYR A 246 24.76 -11.00 0.88
CA TYR A 246 24.12 -11.44 -0.36
C TYR A 246 23.91 -10.27 -1.34
N PRO A 247 24.95 -9.49 -1.69
CA PRO A 247 24.79 -8.29 -2.52
C PRO A 247 24.18 -8.59 -3.89
N GLU A 248 24.45 -9.77 -4.46
CA GLU A 248 23.96 -10.22 -5.76
C GLU A 248 22.45 -10.43 -5.83
N ARG A 249 21.78 -10.59 -4.68
CA ARG A 249 20.32 -10.79 -4.61
C ARG A 249 19.55 -9.50 -4.68
N PHE A 250 20.15 -8.38 -4.24
CA PHE A 250 19.45 -7.11 -4.09
C PHE A 250 19.37 -6.34 -5.40
N GLN A 251 18.15 -6.01 -5.81
CA GLN A 251 17.86 -5.31 -7.05
C GLN A 251 16.89 -4.15 -6.80
N ASN A 252 16.81 -3.23 -7.76
CA ASN A 252 15.72 -2.28 -7.87
C ASN A 252 14.77 -2.69 -9.00
N LYS A 253 13.48 -2.66 -8.74
CA LYS A 253 12.41 -2.73 -9.74
C LYS A 253 11.41 -1.63 -9.41
N THR A 254 11.62 -0.44 -9.95
CA THR A 254 10.69 0.68 -9.76
C THR A 254 9.29 0.26 -10.20
N ASN A 255 8.32 0.51 -9.33
CA ASN A 255 6.91 0.23 -9.62
C ASN A 255 6.47 0.95 -10.89
N GLY A 256 5.46 0.41 -11.52
CA GLY A 256 4.78 1.00 -12.66
C GLY A 256 3.27 0.79 -12.57
N ILE A 257 2.59 1.27 -13.59
CA ILE A 257 1.15 1.14 -13.76
C ILE A 257 0.84 0.57 -15.13
N THR A 258 -0.33 -0.04 -15.31
CA THR A 258 -0.82 -0.35 -16.64
C THR A 258 -1.52 0.87 -17.25
N GLN A 259 -0.98 1.40 -18.36
CA GLN A 259 -1.58 2.50 -19.09
C GLN A 259 -2.93 2.12 -19.72
N ARG A 260 -3.18 0.85 -19.94
CA ARG A 260 -4.45 0.35 -20.47
C ARG A 260 -5.62 0.63 -19.55
N ARG A 261 -5.45 0.41 -18.22
CA ARG A 261 -6.47 0.78 -17.23
C ARG A 261 -6.40 2.26 -16.84
N TRP A 262 -5.19 2.73 -16.49
CA TRP A 262 -5.01 4.01 -15.81
C TRP A 262 -4.86 5.22 -16.73
N LEU A 263 -4.95 5.00 -18.04
CA LEU A 263 -5.03 6.06 -19.05
C LEU A 263 -6.10 5.71 -20.09
N ALA A 264 -5.97 4.63 -20.84
CA ALA A 264 -6.89 4.32 -21.94
C ALA A 264 -8.34 4.07 -21.48
N LEU A 265 -8.55 3.24 -20.43
CA LEU A 265 -9.89 2.89 -19.95
C LEU A 265 -10.50 4.01 -19.10
N CYS A 266 -9.74 4.59 -18.16
CA CYS A 266 -10.29 5.58 -17.23
C CYS A 266 -10.50 6.97 -17.87
N ASN A 267 -9.80 7.28 -18.98
CA ASN A 267 -9.87 8.57 -19.66
C ASN A 267 -9.96 8.38 -21.18
N PRO A 268 -11.10 7.89 -21.71
CA PRO A 268 -11.23 7.53 -23.12
C PRO A 268 -11.03 8.71 -24.06
N GLU A 269 -11.49 9.92 -23.72
CA GLU A 269 -11.30 11.10 -24.57
C GLU A 269 -9.83 11.50 -24.69
N LEU A 270 -9.05 11.40 -23.60
CA LEU A 270 -7.60 11.59 -23.65
C LEU A 270 -6.93 10.50 -24.48
N SER A 271 -7.36 9.24 -24.32
CA SER A 271 -6.88 8.12 -25.14
C SER A 271 -7.08 8.34 -26.62
N ASP A 272 -8.25 8.85 -27.03
CA ASP A 272 -8.57 9.15 -28.43
C ASP A 272 -7.71 10.30 -28.98
N LEU A 273 -7.50 11.35 -28.17
CA LEU A 273 -6.62 12.46 -28.52
C LEU A 273 -5.17 11.98 -28.71
N LEU A 274 -4.62 11.20 -27.77
CA LEU A 274 -3.27 10.65 -27.86
C LEU A 274 -3.09 9.78 -29.12
N THR A 275 -4.04 8.90 -29.38
CA THR A 275 -4.05 8.04 -30.56
C THR A 275 -4.09 8.87 -31.84
N GLY A 276 -4.91 9.92 -31.89
CA GLY A 276 -4.99 10.84 -33.05
C GLY A 276 -3.69 11.60 -33.29
N LEU A 277 -3.05 12.12 -32.24
CA LEU A 277 -1.78 12.87 -32.34
C LEU A 277 -0.60 11.97 -32.73
N LEU A 278 -0.58 10.73 -32.25
CA LEU A 278 0.48 9.75 -32.52
C LEU A 278 0.28 9.02 -33.86
N GLY A 279 -0.97 8.98 -34.36
CA GLY A 279 -1.35 8.30 -35.59
C GLY A 279 -1.64 6.80 -35.45
N ASP A 280 -1.42 6.22 -34.26
CA ASP A 280 -1.70 4.82 -33.98
C ASP A 280 -1.89 4.56 -32.47
N GLU A 281 -2.22 3.32 -32.09
CA GLU A 281 -2.44 2.88 -30.71
C GLU A 281 -1.21 2.25 -30.05
N SER A 282 -0.01 2.33 -30.63
CA SER A 282 1.20 1.66 -30.15
C SER A 282 1.57 2.05 -28.70
N TRP A 283 1.23 3.26 -28.29
CA TRP A 283 1.44 3.74 -26.91
C TRP A 283 0.71 2.89 -25.86
N LYS A 284 -0.36 2.18 -26.22
CA LYS A 284 -1.06 1.27 -25.29
C LYS A 284 -0.24 0.06 -24.87
N THR A 285 0.81 -0.27 -25.63
CA THR A 285 1.76 -1.35 -25.33
C THR A 285 3.18 -0.86 -25.08
N ASP A 286 3.51 0.35 -25.55
CA ASP A 286 4.83 0.98 -25.38
C ASP A 286 4.66 2.46 -25.04
N LEU A 287 4.76 2.78 -23.74
CA LEU A 287 4.62 4.16 -23.23
C LEU A 287 5.70 5.11 -23.75
N SER A 288 6.85 4.62 -24.24
CA SER A 288 7.90 5.47 -24.80
C SER A 288 7.42 6.29 -26.01
N GLN A 289 6.35 5.82 -26.67
CA GLN A 289 5.74 6.53 -27.79
C GLN A 289 5.14 7.89 -27.38
N LEU A 290 4.75 8.04 -26.11
CA LEU A 290 4.20 9.31 -25.60
C LEU A 290 5.21 10.46 -25.66
N LYS A 291 6.51 10.18 -25.68
CA LYS A 291 7.56 11.19 -25.83
C LYS A 291 7.40 12.00 -27.15
N LYS A 292 6.81 11.41 -28.16
CA LYS A 292 6.53 12.10 -29.43
C LYS A 292 5.50 13.23 -29.30
N LEU A 293 4.80 13.32 -28.19
CA LEU A 293 3.84 14.40 -27.88
C LEU A 293 4.53 15.74 -27.57
N GLU A 294 5.81 15.75 -27.22
CA GLU A 294 6.58 16.96 -26.93
C GLU A 294 6.48 18.02 -28.05
N LYS A 295 6.33 17.57 -29.30
CA LYS A 295 6.16 18.49 -30.46
C LYS A 295 4.85 19.26 -30.45
N PHE A 296 3.88 18.91 -29.63
CA PHE A 296 2.56 19.56 -29.56
C PHE A 296 2.40 20.46 -28.31
N VAL A 297 3.45 20.67 -27.53
CA VAL A 297 3.38 21.44 -26.27
C VAL A 297 2.98 22.89 -26.52
N GLU A 298 3.37 23.46 -27.67
CA GLU A 298 3.04 24.83 -28.06
C GLU A 298 1.85 24.90 -29.02
N ASP A 299 1.11 23.81 -29.22
CA ASP A 299 -0.06 23.77 -30.11
C ASP A 299 -1.33 24.15 -29.35
N ASP A 300 -1.81 25.38 -29.57
CA ASP A 300 -2.98 25.95 -28.88
C ASP A 300 -4.23 25.06 -29.03
N ALA A 301 -4.47 24.49 -30.21
CA ALA A 301 -5.64 23.64 -30.43
C ALA A 301 -5.56 22.33 -29.62
N VAL A 302 -4.36 21.79 -29.47
CA VAL A 302 -4.13 20.59 -28.61
C VAL A 302 -4.32 20.97 -27.15
N MET A 303 -3.81 22.12 -26.71
CA MET A 303 -3.94 22.59 -25.32
C MET A 303 -5.41 22.88 -24.97
N GLU A 304 -6.17 23.53 -25.86
CA GLU A 304 -7.61 23.72 -25.68
C GLU A 304 -8.35 22.39 -25.55
N ARG A 305 -8.01 21.41 -26.41
CA ARG A 305 -8.65 20.09 -26.37
C ARG A 305 -8.33 19.33 -25.07
N VAL A 306 -7.11 19.43 -24.56
CA VAL A 306 -6.73 18.85 -23.24
C VAL A 306 -7.54 19.49 -22.13
N ALA A 307 -7.71 20.81 -22.15
CA ALA A 307 -8.51 21.53 -21.16
C ALA A 307 -10.00 21.12 -21.18
N GLU A 308 -10.58 20.99 -22.40
CA GLU A 308 -11.95 20.47 -22.55
C GLU A 308 -12.11 19.06 -21.96
N ILE A 309 -11.19 18.16 -22.27
CA ILE A 309 -11.20 16.78 -21.74
C ILE A 309 -11.12 16.79 -20.21
N LYS A 310 -10.27 17.64 -19.64
CA LYS A 310 -10.17 17.81 -18.18
C LYS A 310 -11.50 18.29 -17.60
N MET A 311 -12.13 19.30 -18.19
CA MET A 311 -13.43 19.79 -17.74
C MET A 311 -14.53 18.72 -17.83
N HIS A 312 -14.56 17.91 -18.89
CA HIS A 312 -15.49 16.79 -18.98
C HIS A 312 -15.27 15.75 -17.85
N ASN A 313 -14.01 15.49 -17.49
CA ASN A 313 -13.71 14.59 -16.37
C ASN A 313 -14.10 15.20 -15.02
N HIS A 314 -13.94 16.52 -14.82
CA HIS A 314 -14.46 17.24 -13.64
C HIS A 314 -15.98 17.05 -13.51
N GLN A 315 -16.73 17.29 -14.60
CA GLN A 315 -18.19 17.14 -14.62
C GLN A 315 -18.62 15.70 -14.31
N ARG A 316 -17.92 14.71 -14.89
CA ARG A 316 -18.19 13.28 -14.63
C ARG A 316 -17.92 12.91 -13.18
N LEU A 317 -16.82 13.41 -12.61
CA LEU A 317 -16.47 13.16 -11.20
C LEU A 317 -17.46 13.83 -10.26
N ALA A 318 -17.81 15.11 -10.49
CA ALA A 318 -18.80 15.84 -9.70
C ALA A 318 -20.17 15.13 -9.69
N ALA A 319 -20.64 14.70 -10.87
CA ALA A 319 -21.87 13.92 -10.98
C ALA A 319 -21.80 12.57 -10.25
N TYR A 320 -20.64 11.92 -10.26
CA TYR A 320 -20.45 10.65 -9.58
C TYR A 320 -20.42 10.82 -8.05
N ILE A 321 -19.72 11.85 -7.53
CA ILE A 321 -19.68 12.20 -6.10
C ILE A 321 -21.11 12.52 -5.62
N ARG A 322 -21.85 13.36 -6.37
CA ARG A 322 -23.25 13.66 -6.05
C ARG A 322 -24.11 12.40 -5.97
N LYS A 323 -24.00 11.52 -6.95
CA LYS A 323 -24.78 10.27 -7.00
C LYS A 323 -24.44 9.33 -5.85
N LYS A 324 -23.17 9.22 -5.50
CA LYS A 324 -22.69 8.20 -4.56
C LYS A 324 -22.65 8.69 -3.12
N ASP A 325 -22.23 9.92 -2.91
CA ASP A 325 -21.97 10.49 -1.59
C ASP A 325 -22.96 11.61 -1.22
N GLY A 326 -23.81 12.04 -2.16
CA GLY A 326 -24.79 13.12 -1.94
C GLY A 326 -24.16 14.51 -1.78
N ILE A 327 -22.90 14.69 -2.22
CA ILE A 327 -22.15 15.93 -2.04
C ILE A 327 -22.12 16.69 -3.38
N GLU A 328 -22.46 17.97 -3.37
CA GLU A 328 -22.34 18.85 -4.53
C GLU A 328 -20.90 19.37 -4.62
N VAL A 329 -20.33 19.27 -5.82
CA VAL A 329 -18.99 19.76 -6.19
C VAL A 329 -19.12 20.62 -7.43
N ASP A 330 -18.53 21.82 -7.41
CA ASP A 330 -18.46 22.67 -8.59
C ASP A 330 -17.33 22.19 -9.52
N PRO A 331 -17.62 21.74 -10.74
CA PRO A 331 -16.62 21.25 -11.69
C PRO A 331 -15.67 22.35 -12.20
N ASN A 332 -15.97 23.63 -11.96
CA ASN A 332 -15.11 24.75 -12.40
C ASN A 332 -13.99 25.06 -11.39
N THR A 333 -13.96 24.41 -10.25
CA THR A 333 -12.87 24.57 -9.26
C THR A 333 -11.66 23.71 -9.63
N CYS A 334 -10.48 24.09 -9.14
CA CYS A 334 -9.31 23.24 -9.20
C CYS A 334 -9.51 21.99 -8.32
N PHE A 335 -9.25 20.81 -8.84
CA PHE A 335 -9.38 19.56 -8.09
C PHE A 335 -8.02 19.11 -7.55
N ASP A 336 -7.80 19.40 -6.26
CA ASP A 336 -6.64 18.93 -5.50
C ASP A 336 -6.99 17.60 -4.84
N ILE A 337 -6.23 16.53 -5.17
CA ILE A 337 -6.64 15.16 -4.84
C ILE A 337 -5.56 14.41 -4.05
N GLN A 338 -5.96 13.92 -2.85
CA GLN A 338 -5.15 13.00 -2.04
C GLN A 338 -5.89 11.69 -1.81
N ILE A 339 -5.60 10.68 -2.65
CA ILE A 339 -6.26 9.37 -2.64
C ILE A 339 -5.27 8.24 -2.36
N LYS A 340 -5.23 7.79 -1.13
CA LYS A 340 -4.33 6.74 -0.64
C LYS A 340 -4.80 6.21 0.73
N ARG A 341 -4.32 5.04 1.17
CA ARG A 341 -4.59 4.57 2.54
C ARG A 341 -4.22 5.65 3.53
N LEU A 342 -5.03 5.83 4.57
CA LEU A 342 -4.74 6.79 5.61
C LEU A 342 -3.65 6.25 6.53
N HIS A 343 -2.57 7.01 6.64
CA HIS A 343 -1.45 6.72 7.54
C HIS A 343 -0.73 8.01 7.90
N GLU A 344 -0.19 8.10 9.12
CA GLU A 344 0.48 9.31 9.60
C GLU A 344 1.63 9.72 8.68
N TYR A 345 2.48 8.80 8.20
CA TYR A 345 3.60 9.15 7.31
C TYR A 345 3.16 9.67 5.93
N LYS A 346 1.92 9.36 5.47
CA LYS A 346 1.35 9.91 4.22
C LYS A 346 0.84 11.33 4.36
N ARG A 347 0.73 11.79 5.58
CA ARG A 347 0.48 13.17 6.02
C ARG A 347 -0.82 13.79 5.52
N GLN A 348 -1.90 13.00 5.39
CA GLN A 348 -3.24 13.58 5.19
C GLN A 348 -3.58 14.58 6.31
N PHE A 349 -3.05 14.35 7.50
CA PHE A 349 -3.20 15.29 8.62
C PHE A 349 -2.52 16.66 8.32
N LEU A 350 -1.31 16.67 7.75
CA LEU A 350 -0.66 17.90 7.33
C LEU A 350 -1.49 18.64 6.28
N ASN A 351 -2.03 17.92 5.28
CA ASN A 351 -2.86 18.52 4.23
C ASN A 351 -4.10 19.19 4.82
N ILE A 352 -4.85 18.51 5.69
CA ILE A 352 -6.06 19.14 6.28
C ILE A 352 -5.72 20.31 7.20
N LEU A 353 -4.56 20.31 7.86
CA LEU A 353 -4.08 21.46 8.63
C LEU A 353 -3.71 22.64 7.71
N ALA A 354 -3.10 22.38 6.55
CA ALA A 354 -2.82 23.40 5.54
C ALA A 354 -4.12 24.01 4.98
N ILE A 355 -5.13 23.18 4.71
CA ILE A 355 -6.45 23.66 4.28
C ILE A 355 -7.11 24.53 5.37
N LEU A 356 -6.95 24.17 6.63
CA LEU A 356 -7.44 24.99 7.74
C LEU A 356 -6.70 26.34 7.83
N GLU A 357 -5.41 26.41 7.48
CA GLU A 357 -4.71 27.68 7.35
C GLU A 357 -5.26 28.53 6.21
N LEU A 358 -5.47 27.94 5.02
CA LEU A 358 -6.10 28.64 3.90
C LEU A 358 -7.49 29.21 4.29
N TYR A 359 -8.28 28.44 5.06
CA TYR A 359 -9.56 28.90 5.60
C TYR A 359 -9.38 30.18 6.42
N TYR A 360 -8.40 30.23 7.33
CA TYR A 360 -8.16 31.41 8.14
C TYR A 360 -7.62 32.60 7.32
N GLU A 361 -6.71 32.36 6.40
CA GLU A 361 -6.11 33.43 5.56
C GLU A 361 -7.17 34.07 4.64
N ILE A 362 -8.07 33.29 4.07
CA ILE A 362 -9.20 33.82 3.27
C ILE A 362 -10.14 34.61 4.16
N LYS A 363 -10.50 34.08 5.33
CA LYS A 363 -11.40 34.72 6.28
C LYS A 363 -10.88 36.05 6.84
N GLU A 364 -9.57 36.13 7.07
CA GLU A 364 -8.88 37.32 7.54
C GLU A 364 -8.60 38.32 6.40
N GLY A 365 -8.81 37.96 5.14
CA GLY A 365 -8.55 38.77 3.97
C GLY A 365 -7.06 38.96 3.66
N SER A 366 -6.21 38.09 4.19
CA SER A 366 -4.77 38.07 3.88
C SER A 366 -4.47 37.35 2.57
N LEU A 367 -5.35 36.42 2.15
CA LEU A 367 -5.29 35.74 0.87
C LEU A 367 -6.53 36.12 0.03
N THR A 368 -6.34 37.02 -0.94
CA THR A 368 -7.43 37.62 -1.75
C THR A 368 -7.49 37.11 -3.18
N ASP A 369 -6.39 36.55 -3.68
CA ASP A 369 -6.27 35.98 -5.04
C ASP A 369 -5.98 34.50 -4.95
N PHE A 370 -7.02 33.73 -4.61
CA PHE A 370 -6.93 32.27 -4.51
C PHE A 370 -7.91 31.63 -5.50
N THR A 371 -7.40 30.75 -6.35
CA THR A 371 -8.23 30.00 -7.29
C THR A 371 -9.19 29.08 -6.52
N PRO A 372 -10.50 29.15 -6.76
CA PRO A 372 -11.44 28.26 -6.12
C PRO A 372 -11.03 26.79 -6.25
N THR A 373 -10.89 26.10 -5.11
CA THR A 373 -10.32 24.76 -5.06
C THR A 373 -11.20 23.80 -4.27
N THR A 374 -11.41 22.61 -4.84
CA THR A 374 -12.02 21.47 -4.17
C THR A 374 -10.94 20.46 -3.80
N PHE A 375 -10.71 20.31 -2.50
CA PHE A 375 -9.79 19.31 -1.94
C PHE A 375 -10.54 17.98 -1.76
N ILE A 376 -10.10 16.94 -2.45
CA ILE A 376 -10.77 15.64 -2.46
C ILE A 376 -9.88 14.60 -1.79
N PHE A 377 -10.33 14.07 -0.65
CA PHE A 377 -9.70 12.98 0.06
C PHE A 377 -10.39 11.66 -0.23
N GLY A 378 -9.62 10.62 -0.46
CA GLY A 378 -10.10 9.25 -0.55
C GLY A 378 -9.16 8.31 0.20
N ALA A 379 -9.67 7.68 1.27
CA ALA A 379 -8.82 6.86 2.12
C ALA A 379 -9.58 5.70 2.78
N LYS A 380 -8.83 4.71 3.24
CA LYS A 380 -9.27 3.66 4.16
C LYS A 380 -8.23 3.54 5.27
N SER A 381 -8.68 3.30 6.50
CA SER A 381 -7.80 2.99 7.63
C SER A 381 -7.96 1.55 8.09
N ALA A 382 -6.93 0.99 8.73
CA ALA A 382 -7.07 -0.27 9.45
C ALA A 382 -8.11 -0.13 10.58
N PRO A 383 -8.90 -1.17 10.89
CA PRO A 383 -9.96 -1.09 11.90
C PRO A 383 -9.49 -0.66 13.30
N GLY A 384 -8.29 -1.08 13.70
CA GLY A 384 -7.68 -0.76 15.00
C GLY A 384 -6.88 0.55 15.04
N TYR A 385 -6.72 1.26 13.90
CA TYR A 385 -5.91 2.48 13.83
C TYR A 385 -6.74 3.71 14.22
N THR A 386 -6.90 3.93 15.51
CA THR A 386 -7.77 4.98 16.08
C THR A 386 -7.38 6.38 15.60
N ARG A 387 -6.09 6.71 15.56
CA ARG A 387 -5.59 8.02 15.10
C ARG A 387 -5.94 8.29 13.64
N ALA A 388 -5.80 7.28 12.77
CA ALA A 388 -6.22 7.40 11.36
C ALA A 388 -7.71 7.69 11.24
N LYS A 389 -8.55 7.04 12.03
CA LYS A 389 -9.99 7.34 12.09
C LYS A 389 -10.26 8.76 12.60
N GLY A 390 -9.48 9.23 13.57
CA GLY A 390 -9.52 10.60 14.07
C GLY A 390 -9.21 11.64 12.99
N ILE A 391 -8.23 11.36 12.12
CA ILE A 391 -7.89 12.22 10.98
C ILE A 391 -9.03 12.26 9.96
N ILE A 392 -9.67 11.12 9.66
CA ILE A 392 -10.87 11.10 8.79
C ILE A 392 -11.99 11.98 9.39
N LYS A 393 -12.22 11.88 10.70
CA LYS A 393 -13.22 12.72 11.39
C LYS A 393 -12.85 14.19 11.29
N LEU A 394 -11.57 14.54 11.46
CA LEU A 394 -11.09 15.92 11.33
C LEU A 394 -11.32 16.48 9.92
N ILE A 395 -11.02 15.71 8.88
CA ILE A 395 -11.26 16.11 7.48
C ILE A 395 -12.74 16.45 7.27
N ASN A 396 -13.65 15.61 7.76
CA ASN A 396 -15.08 15.85 7.65
C ASN A 396 -15.55 17.06 8.49
N GLU A 397 -14.94 17.29 9.64
CA GLU A 397 -15.30 18.44 10.49
C GLU A 397 -14.81 19.77 9.90
N VAL A 398 -13.62 19.80 9.30
CA VAL A 398 -13.12 20.97 8.54
C VAL A 398 -13.99 21.20 7.30
N ALA A 399 -14.41 20.16 6.60
CA ALA A 399 -15.39 20.28 5.50
C ALA A 399 -16.68 20.95 5.97
N ARG A 400 -17.22 20.50 7.11
CA ARG A 400 -18.42 21.11 7.71
C ARG A 400 -18.21 22.57 8.12
N LEU A 401 -17.05 22.90 8.68
CA LEU A 401 -16.69 24.28 9.04
C LEU A 401 -16.72 25.18 7.81
N ILE A 402 -16.06 24.78 6.72
CA ILE A 402 -15.98 25.52 5.46
C ILE A 402 -17.38 25.68 4.83
N ASP A 403 -18.16 24.61 4.74
CA ASP A 403 -19.49 24.61 4.12
C ASP A 403 -20.48 25.56 4.84
N ASN A 404 -20.30 25.75 6.14
CA ASN A 404 -21.16 26.62 6.95
C ASN A 404 -20.68 28.08 7.01
N ASP A 405 -19.50 28.40 6.46
CA ASP A 405 -18.96 29.77 6.44
C ASP A 405 -19.22 30.46 5.10
N PRO A 406 -20.14 31.43 5.01
CA PRO A 406 -20.49 32.11 3.76
C PRO A 406 -19.35 32.93 3.16
N GLN A 407 -18.29 33.26 3.92
CA GLN A 407 -17.15 34.00 3.43
C GLN A 407 -16.13 33.11 2.70
N VAL A 408 -16.17 31.80 2.97
CA VAL A 408 -15.17 30.83 2.46
C VAL A 408 -15.79 29.81 1.52
N ARG A 409 -17.04 29.40 1.77
CA ARG A 409 -17.74 28.46 0.88
C ARG A 409 -17.85 29.03 -0.53
N GLY A 410 -17.42 28.30 -1.54
CA GLY A 410 -17.34 28.76 -2.93
C GLY A 410 -15.92 29.17 -3.34
N ILE A 411 -15.02 29.35 -2.37
CA ILE A 411 -13.58 29.46 -2.61
C ILE A 411 -12.90 28.15 -2.24
N LEU A 412 -13.22 27.61 -1.07
CA LEU A 412 -12.75 26.29 -0.63
C LEU A 412 -13.90 25.31 -0.53
N LYS A 413 -13.64 24.08 -0.91
CA LYS A 413 -14.49 22.91 -0.67
C LYS A 413 -13.62 21.74 -0.23
N VAL A 414 -14.05 20.99 0.78
CA VAL A 414 -13.39 19.76 1.20
C VAL A 414 -14.37 18.59 1.07
N VAL A 415 -13.93 17.53 0.44
CA VAL A 415 -14.74 16.32 0.21
C VAL A 415 -13.95 15.09 0.67
N PHE A 416 -14.56 14.26 1.50
CA PHE A 416 -14.05 12.92 1.80
C PHE A 416 -14.95 11.89 1.10
N VAL A 417 -14.44 11.22 0.06
CA VAL A 417 -15.21 10.25 -0.71
C VAL A 417 -15.35 8.93 0.03
N SER A 418 -16.56 8.36 0.04
CA SER A 418 -16.84 7.11 0.71
C SER A 418 -16.29 5.90 -0.06
N ASN A 419 -15.88 4.87 0.68
CA ASN A 419 -15.47 3.57 0.14
C ASN A 419 -14.55 3.68 -1.10
N TYR A 420 -13.45 4.45 -0.96
CA TYR A 420 -12.43 4.56 -1.99
C TYR A 420 -11.97 3.17 -2.46
N ASN A 421 -12.07 2.91 -3.76
CA ASN A 421 -11.74 1.64 -4.41
C ASN A 421 -11.28 1.89 -5.86
N VAL A 422 -10.92 0.83 -6.59
CA VAL A 422 -10.43 0.94 -7.97
C VAL A 422 -11.41 1.66 -8.90
N SER A 423 -12.72 1.36 -8.82
CA SER A 423 -13.74 2.00 -9.66
C SER A 423 -13.90 3.50 -9.38
N TYR A 424 -13.69 3.91 -8.12
CA TYR A 424 -13.65 5.33 -7.77
C TYR A 424 -12.35 5.98 -8.22
N ALA A 425 -11.22 5.28 -8.05
CA ALA A 425 -9.91 5.77 -8.46
C ALA A 425 -9.85 6.09 -9.95
N GLU A 426 -10.45 5.28 -10.82
CA GLU A 426 -10.51 5.52 -12.28
C GLU A 426 -11.12 6.89 -12.63
N LYS A 427 -12.08 7.38 -11.83
CA LYS A 427 -12.70 8.70 -12.04
C LYS A 427 -11.87 9.82 -11.41
N LEU A 428 -11.34 9.58 -10.23
CA LEU A 428 -10.53 10.55 -9.50
C LEU A 428 -9.22 10.89 -10.23
N VAL A 429 -8.51 9.87 -10.75
CA VAL A 429 -7.24 10.10 -11.43
C VAL A 429 -7.40 10.83 -12.75
N ALA A 430 -8.50 10.62 -13.48
CA ALA A 430 -8.79 11.31 -14.74
C ALA A 430 -9.13 12.80 -14.52
N ALA A 431 -9.73 13.14 -13.37
CA ALA A 431 -10.21 14.48 -13.08
C ALA A 431 -9.24 15.34 -12.24
N ALA A 432 -8.17 14.80 -11.72
CA ALA A 432 -7.26 15.55 -10.85
C ALA A 432 -6.48 16.64 -11.62
N ASP A 433 -6.37 17.83 -11.01
CA ASP A 433 -5.45 18.88 -11.44
C ASP A 433 -4.16 18.83 -10.64
N ILE A 434 -4.26 18.63 -9.32
CA ILE A 434 -3.14 18.49 -8.40
C ILE A 434 -3.14 17.11 -7.76
N SER A 435 -1.97 16.50 -7.75
CA SER A 435 -1.70 15.17 -7.18
C SER A 435 -0.89 15.33 -5.88
N GLU A 436 -1.54 15.08 -4.73
CA GLU A 436 -0.92 15.19 -3.41
C GLU A 436 -0.08 13.96 -3.06
N GLN A 437 1.25 14.12 -3.07
CA GLN A 437 2.24 13.07 -2.82
C GLN A 437 3.23 13.51 -1.73
N ILE A 438 2.69 13.82 -0.55
CA ILE A 438 3.34 14.58 0.50
C ILE A 438 3.85 13.76 1.68
N SER A 439 4.18 12.47 1.49
CA SER A 439 4.76 11.63 2.52
C SER A 439 6.03 12.24 3.13
N THR A 440 6.31 11.94 4.39
CA THR A 440 7.60 12.28 5.00
C THR A 440 8.71 11.58 4.23
N ALA A 441 9.75 12.31 3.81
CA ALA A 441 10.82 11.76 2.98
C ALA A 441 11.46 10.52 3.63
N GLY A 442 11.70 9.48 2.83
CA GLY A 442 12.21 8.18 3.28
C GLY A 442 11.18 7.27 3.93
N LYS A 443 9.87 7.52 3.76
CA LYS A 443 8.80 6.68 4.36
C LYS A 443 7.92 6.00 3.31
N GLU A 444 7.68 6.59 2.14
CA GLU A 444 6.93 5.96 1.04
C GLU A 444 7.89 5.17 0.15
N ALA A 445 7.76 3.87 0.09
CA ALA A 445 8.65 3.02 -0.69
C ALA A 445 8.65 3.38 -2.19
N SER A 446 7.51 3.67 -2.75
CA SER A 446 7.36 4.10 -4.16
C SER A 446 6.14 5.02 -4.34
N GLY A 447 4.95 4.52 -4.00
CA GLY A 447 3.69 5.03 -4.51
C GLY A 447 3.45 4.57 -5.97
N THR A 448 2.19 4.51 -6.35
CA THR A 448 1.75 4.30 -7.74
C THR A 448 0.62 5.26 -8.12
N GLY A 449 -0.05 5.86 -7.13
CA GLY A 449 -1.03 6.92 -7.34
C GLY A 449 -0.42 8.14 -8.05
N ASN A 450 0.80 8.51 -7.70
CA ASN A 450 1.58 9.56 -8.35
C ASN A 450 1.70 9.34 -9.87
N MET A 451 2.00 8.12 -10.31
CA MET A 451 2.11 7.75 -11.73
C MET A 451 0.76 7.81 -12.45
N LYS A 452 -0.32 7.33 -11.80
CA LYS A 452 -1.69 7.34 -12.36
C LYS A 452 -2.21 8.75 -12.58
N LEU A 453 -2.03 9.61 -11.58
CA LEU A 453 -2.47 11.00 -11.62
C LEU A 453 -1.68 11.79 -12.67
N MET A 454 -0.36 11.66 -12.71
CA MET A 454 0.48 12.30 -13.71
C MET A 454 0.14 11.85 -15.14
N ALA A 455 -0.09 10.55 -15.37
CA ALA A 455 -0.47 10.04 -16.69
C ALA A 455 -1.78 10.64 -17.22
N ASN A 456 -2.63 11.19 -16.33
CA ASN A 456 -3.86 11.89 -16.66
C ASN A 456 -3.72 13.43 -16.60
N GLY A 457 -2.50 13.96 -16.56
CA GLY A 457 -2.22 15.37 -16.62
C GLY A 457 -2.34 16.14 -15.31
N ALA A 458 -2.33 15.47 -14.15
CA ALA A 458 -2.25 16.14 -12.87
C ALA A 458 -0.80 16.56 -12.56
N VAL A 459 -0.62 17.79 -12.05
CA VAL A 459 0.67 18.27 -11.56
C VAL A 459 0.95 17.64 -10.20
N THR A 460 2.15 17.11 -10.00
CA THR A 460 2.53 16.51 -8.71
C THR A 460 2.97 17.61 -7.74
N MET A 461 2.28 17.70 -6.60
CA MET A 461 2.78 18.37 -5.40
C MET A 461 3.34 17.30 -4.47
N GLY A 462 4.64 17.27 -4.29
CA GLY A 462 5.26 16.16 -3.60
C GLY A 462 6.56 16.46 -2.88
N THR A 463 6.87 15.56 -1.97
CA THR A 463 8.16 15.52 -1.27
C THR A 463 9.17 14.70 -2.08
N TYR A 464 10.44 14.85 -1.72
CA TYR A 464 11.54 14.09 -2.32
C TYR A 464 11.59 12.67 -1.72
N ASP A 465 10.63 11.83 -2.12
CA ASP A 465 10.37 10.51 -1.55
C ASP A 465 9.87 9.51 -2.61
N GLY A 466 10.20 8.24 -2.42
CA GLY A 466 9.73 7.13 -3.26
C GLY A 466 9.94 7.39 -4.75
N ALA A 467 8.92 7.06 -5.55
CA ALA A 467 8.95 7.28 -6.99
C ALA A 467 8.73 8.74 -7.42
N ASN A 468 8.39 9.66 -6.50
CA ASN A 468 8.31 11.09 -6.83
C ASN A 468 9.65 11.60 -7.36
N ILE A 469 10.77 11.10 -6.84
CA ILE A 469 12.12 11.50 -7.26
C ILE A 469 12.30 11.20 -8.75
N GLU A 470 11.98 9.95 -9.15
CA GLU A 470 12.10 9.53 -10.55
C GLU A 470 11.09 10.29 -11.46
N ILE A 471 9.92 10.67 -10.93
CA ILE A 471 8.96 11.54 -11.63
C ILE A 471 9.55 12.94 -11.86
N PHE A 472 10.19 13.54 -10.85
CA PHE A 472 10.81 14.86 -10.99
C PHE A 472 12.00 14.83 -11.96
N GLU A 473 12.80 13.74 -11.94
CA GLU A 473 13.90 13.53 -12.87
C GLU A 473 13.41 13.44 -14.33
N GLU A 474 12.32 12.72 -14.60
CA GLU A 474 11.82 12.47 -15.95
C GLU A 474 10.92 13.60 -16.51
N ALA A 475 10.11 14.23 -15.64
CA ALA A 475 9.19 15.27 -16.06
C ALA A 475 9.79 16.69 -16.06
N GLY A 476 10.93 16.87 -15.38
CA GLY A 476 11.52 18.17 -15.08
C GLY A 476 10.99 18.78 -13.78
N GLU A 477 11.87 19.36 -12.99
CA GLU A 477 11.49 19.99 -11.70
C GLU A 477 10.52 21.16 -11.90
N GLU A 478 10.62 21.88 -13.02
CA GLU A 478 9.76 23.00 -13.39
C GLU A 478 8.30 22.62 -13.65
N ASN A 479 8.04 21.36 -13.88
CA ASN A 479 6.70 20.81 -14.13
C ASN A 479 6.05 20.19 -12.89
N ASN A 480 6.64 20.40 -11.71
CA ASN A 480 6.18 19.83 -10.44
C ASN A 480 6.33 20.83 -9.30
N TYR A 481 5.57 20.65 -8.23
CA TYR A 481 5.74 21.39 -6.97
C TYR A 481 6.46 20.52 -5.95
N ARG A 482 7.77 20.68 -5.85
CA ARG A 482 8.58 19.98 -4.84
C ARG A 482 8.69 20.81 -3.57
N PHE A 483 8.48 20.18 -2.41
CA PHE A 483 8.66 20.83 -1.12
C PHE A 483 9.13 19.83 -0.04
N GLY A 484 9.44 20.38 1.15
CA GLY A 484 9.82 19.60 2.32
C GLY A 484 11.30 19.19 2.32
N ALA A 485 11.72 18.65 3.45
CA ALA A 485 13.09 18.24 3.70
C ALA A 485 13.42 16.87 3.06
N THR A 486 14.66 16.69 2.66
CA THR A 486 15.23 15.42 2.21
C THR A 486 15.43 14.45 3.40
N VAL A 487 15.74 13.18 3.12
CA VAL A 487 16.02 12.17 4.16
C VAL A 487 17.18 12.61 5.06
N ASP A 488 18.24 13.18 4.48
CA ASP A 488 19.42 13.59 5.24
C ASP A 488 19.12 14.83 6.11
N GLU A 489 18.41 15.82 5.57
CA GLU A 489 17.96 16.98 6.34
C GLU A 489 17.03 16.59 7.50
N ILE A 490 16.16 15.62 7.32
CA ILE A 490 15.31 15.07 8.39
C ILE A 490 16.15 14.44 9.49
N ARG A 491 17.20 13.68 9.15
CA ARG A 491 18.12 13.10 10.14
C ARG A 491 18.81 14.19 10.95
N ASP A 492 19.28 15.25 10.29
CA ASP A 492 19.95 16.37 10.94
C ASP A 492 19.02 17.17 11.86
N VAL A 493 17.73 17.26 11.51
CA VAL A 493 16.73 17.97 12.30
C VAL A 493 16.23 17.11 13.47
N ALA A 494 16.13 15.79 13.32
CA ALA A 494 15.50 14.89 14.29
C ALA A 494 16.07 15.00 15.71
N GLU A 495 17.39 15.24 15.85
CA GLU A 495 18.06 15.35 17.17
C GLU A 495 17.77 16.65 17.90
N ARG A 496 17.41 17.72 17.18
CA ARG A 496 17.20 19.08 17.72
C ARG A 496 15.78 19.61 17.59
N TYR A 497 14.91 18.87 16.90
CA TYR A 497 13.53 19.26 16.66
C TYR A 497 12.71 19.19 17.96
N ASN A 498 11.98 20.29 18.23
CA ASN A 498 11.07 20.38 19.37
C ASN A 498 9.72 20.92 18.91
N PRO A 499 8.72 20.05 18.70
CA PRO A 499 7.40 20.45 18.21
C PRO A 499 6.67 21.40 19.18
N ASN A 500 6.87 21.24 20.48
CA ASN A 500 6.28 22.13 21.49
C ASN A 500 6.85 23.55 21.40
N TRP A 501 8.14 23.67 21.10
CA TRP A 501 8.76 24.98 20.87
C TRP A 501 8.15 25.64 19.62
N THR A 502 8.01 24.91 18.51
CA THR A 502 7.39 25.41 17.27
C THR A 502 5.95 25.86 17.53
N TYR A 503 5.16 25.03 18.20
CA TYR A 503 3.78 25.35 18.57
C TYR A 503 3.67 26.65 19.37
N ASN A 504 4.57 26.90 20.32
CA ASN A 504 4.51 28.09 21.17
C ASN A 504 5.08 29.34 20.49
N ASN A 505 5.94 29.23 19.49
CA ASN A 505 6.65 30.34 18.87
C ASN A 505 6.17 30.69 17.45
N ASP A 506 5.42 29.82 16.78
CA ASP A 506 4.78 30.13 15.51
C ASP A 506 3.28 30.37 15.69
N ARG A 507 2.83 31.59 15.38
CA ARG A 507 1.43 32.02 15.56
C ARG A 507 0.47 31.22 14.68
N ARG A 508 0.87 30.86 13.45
CA ARG A 508 0.02 30.10 12.52
C ARG A 508 -0.13 28.66 13.00
N VAL A 509 0.96 27.99 13.33
CA VAL A 509 0.94 26.64 13.89
C VAL A 509 0.11 26.57 15.18
N LYS A 510 0.26 27.57 16.06
CA LYS A 510 -0.53 27.65 17.30
C LYS A 510 -2.02 27.81 17.04
N ARG A 511 -2.42 28.63 16.07
CA ARG A 511 -3.81 28.85 15.68
C ARG A 511 -4.42 27.56 15.12
N ILE A 512 -3.75 26.93 14.16
CA ILE A 512 -4.25 25.75 13.46
C ILE A 512 -4.42 24.59 14.43
N LEU A 513 -3.39 24.26 15.21
CA LEU A 513 -3.46 23.17 16.17
C LEU A 513 -4.37 23.51 17.36
N GLY A 514 -4.42 24.79 17.76
CA GLY A 514 -5.35 25.26 18.80
C GLY A 514 -6.81 25.01 18.45
N ALA A 515 -7.19 25.14 17.17
CA ALA A 515 -8.55 24.89 16.70
C ALA A 515 -9.08 23.47 16.98
N LEU A 516 -8.18 22.49 17.19
CA LEU A 516 -8.55 21.14 17.56
C LEU A 516 -9.04 21.04 19.03
N VAL A 517 -8.70 22.02 19.88
CA VAL A 517 -8.90 21.93 21.34
C VAL A 517 -9.62 23.12 21.97
N ASP A 518 -9.82 24.21 21.23
CA ASP A 518 -10.44 25.46 21.71
C ASP A 518 -11.96 25.53 21.49
N GLY A 519 -12.56 24.52 20.84
CA GLY A 519 -13.98 24.46 20.53
C GLY A 519 -14.36 24.91 19.12
N THR A 520 -13.40 25.35 18.30
CA THR A 520 -13.63 25.69 16.88
C THR A 520 -14.08 24.45 16.10
N LEU A 521 -13.42 23.33 16.32
CA LEU A 521 -13.74 22.03 15.74
C LEU A 521 -14.35 21.09 16.81
N ASN A 522 -15.36 20.30 16.41
CA ASN A 522 -16.09 19.45 17.34
C ASN A 522 -15.93 17.96 17.01
N ASP A 523 -15.33 17.24 17.92
CA ASP A 523 -15.14 15.78 17.80
C ASP A 523 -16.31 14.95 18.38
N GLY A 524 -17.41 15.59 18.79
CA GLY A 524 -18.57 14.95 19.38
C GLY A 524 -18.32 14.41 20.78
N GLY A 525 -17.33 14.95 21.50
CA GLY A 525 -16.96 14.54 22.85
C GLY A 525 -16.13 13.25 22.91
N SER A 526 -15.59 12.79 21.78
CA SER A 526 -14.75 11.58 21.72
C SER A 526 -13.34 11.77 22.27
N GLY A 527 -12.86 13.02 22.41
CA GLY A 527 -11.50 13.36 22.84
C GLY A 527 -10.43 13.13 21.76
N ILE A 528 -10.82 12.70 20.54
CA ILE A 528 -9.87 12.33 19.50
C ILE A 528 -9.11 13.53 18.94
N PHE A 529 -9.73 14.73 18.88
CA PHE A 529 -9.03 15.93 18.41
C PHE A 529 -7.98 16.41 19.41
N ARG A 530 -8.21 16.24 20.70
CA ARG A 530 -7.18 16.47 21.72
C ARG A 530 -6.03 15.47 21.57
N GLU A 531 -6.32 14.22 21.33
CA GLU A 531 -5.28 13.21 21.07
C GLU A 531 -4.46 13.55 19.82
N LEU A 532 -5.09 14.01 18.73
CA LEU A 532 -4.40 14.48 17.52
C LEU A 532 -3.52 15.70 17.83
N HIS A 533 -4.03 16.70 18.55
CA HIS A 533 -3.26 17.87 18.99
C HIS A 533 -2.05 17.47 19.81
N ASP A 534 -2.26 16.67 20.86
CA ASP A 534 -1.21 16.29 21.81
C ASP A 534 -0.15 15.41 21.14
N SER A 535 -0.53 14.60 20.15
CA SER A 535 0.39 13.75 19.39
C SER A 535 1.44 14.57 18.60
N ILE A 536 1.08 15.78 18.12
CA ILE A 536 2.01 16.69 17.47
C ILE A 536 2.75 17.53 18.50
N VAL A 537 2.01 18.23 19.36
CA VAL A 537 2.60 19.25 20.24
C VAL A 537 3.53 18.65 21.29
N TYR A 538 3.19 17.50 21.83
CA TYR A 538 3.96 16.84 22.89
C TYR A 538 4.70 15.59 22.42
N GLY A 539 4.60 15.25 21.14
CA GLY A 539 5.26 14.08 20.57
C GLY A 539 4.78 12.74 21.14
N ALA A 540 3.56 12.66 21.71
CA ALA A 540 3.04 11.48 22.38
C ALA A 540 2.90 10.30 21.41
N GLY A 541 3.93 9.42 21.38
CA GLY A 541 4.01 8.29 20.46
C GLY A 541 4.28 8.66 19.00
N GLN A 542 4.58 9.91 18.73
CA GLN A 542 4.99 10.42 17.43
C GLN A 542 6.50 10.47 17.31
N ARG A 543 6.98 10.29 16.08
CA ARG A 543 8.35 10.63 15.75
C ARG A 543 8.40 12.09 15.35
N PRO A 544 9.42 12.84 15.82
CA PRO A 544 9.59 14.26 15.43
C PRO A 544 9.70 14.48 13.93
N ASP A 545 10.09 13.46 13.18
CA ASP A 545 10.30 13.48 11.72
C ASP A 545 9.01 13.29 10.89
N GLN A 546 7.84 13.23 11.50
CA GLN A 546 6.57 13.05 10.78
C GLN A 546 5.98 14.39 10.27
N TYR A 547 6.13 15.48 11.04
CA TYR A 547 5.46 16.76 10.78
C TYR A 547 6.40 17.96 10.85
#